data_8e6a34e39848346bd5a8d7e1af2a3d97
#
_entry.id   8e6a34e39848346bd5a8d7e1af2a3d97
#
_cell.length_a   1.000
_cell.length_b   1.000
_cell.length_c   1.000
_cell.angle_alpha   90.00
_cell.angle_beta   90.00
_cell.angle_gamma   90.00
#
_symmetry.space_group_name_H-M   'P 1'
#
loop_
_entity.id
_entity.type
_entity.pdbx_description
1 polymer ?
#
loop_
_entity_poly.entity_id
_entity_poly.type
_entity_poly.pdbx_seq_one_letter_code
_entity_poly.pdbx_strand_id
1 'polypeptide(L)' 'MSEDLQPARTEPLKIGVLISGSGTNLQALIDAIDAGTLNAQIVIVISSKPEAKGLIRAQNAGIQTLSFN' A
#
# COMPACT_ATOMS: atom_id res chain seq x y z
N MET A 1 -1.69 -27.63 8.55
CA MET A 1 -1.75 -27.36 8.06
C MET A 1 -2.15 -26.83 7.43
N SER A 2 -2.05 -26.57 7.35
CA SER A 2 -2.35 -26.07 6.79
C SER A 2 -2.74 -25.96 5.84
N GLU A 3 -3.28 -26.30 5.94
CA GLU A 3 -3.86 -26.04 5.10
C GLU A 3 -4.23 -24.99 4.61
N ASP A 4 -4.33 -24.66 5.20
CA ASP A 4 -4.51 -23.49 4.82
C ASP A 4 -3.52 -23.02 3.97
N LEU A 5 -2.74 -23.76 3.55
CA LEU A 5 -1.86 -23.44 2.57
C LEU A 5 -2.64 -23.22 1.37
N GLN A 6 -2.76 -21.95 1.07
CA GLN A 6 -3.45 -21.58 -0.08
C GLN A 6 -2.65 -21.95 -1.28
N PRO A 7 -3.24 -22.41 -2.34
CA PRO A 7 -2.53 -22.49 -3.60
C PRO A 7 -2.08 -21.11 -4.01
N ALA A 8 -1.17 -21.01 -4.93
CA ALA A 8 -0.67 -19.73 -5.37
C ALA A 8 -1.83 -18.82 -5.69
N ARG A 9 -1.82 -17.66 -5.08
CA ARG A 9 -2.88 -16.71 -5.26
C ARG A 9 -2.74 -16.06 -6.62
N THR A 10 -3.78 -16.11 -7.46
CA THR A 10 -3.74 -15.46 -8.76
C THR A 10 -4.14 -14.00 -8.66
N GLU A 11 -4.88 -13.63 -7.62
CA GLU A 11 -5.28 -12.26 -7.42
C GLU A 11 -4.36 -11.61 -6.40
N PRO A 12 -4.05 -10.32 -6.58
CA PRO A 12 -3.22 -9.64 -5.59
C PRO A 12 -3.95 -9.52 -4.27
N LEU A 13 -3.17 -9.57 -3.19
CA LEU A 13 -3.68 -9.32 -1.85
C LEU A 13 -3.99 -7.83 -1.74
N LYS A 14 -5.18 -7.50 -1.28
CA LYS A 14 -5.59 -6.10 -1.13
C LYS A 14 -5.22 -5.63 0.26
N ILE A 15 -4.49 -4.53 0.33
CA ILE A 15 -4.00 -4.03 1.62
C ILE A 15 -4.29 -2.53 1.76
N GLY A 16 -4.43 -2.09 2.99
CA GLY A 16 -4.48 -0.69 3.34
C GLY A 16 -3.20 -0.32 4.09
N VAL A 17 -2.74 0.89 3.91
CA VAL A 17 -1.48 1.33 4.50
C VAL A 17 -1.72 2.57 5.33
N LEU A 18 -1.19 2.57 6.56
CA LEU A 18 -1.24 3.73 7.45
C LEU A 18 0.10 4.43 7.41
N ILE A 19 0.10 5.73 7.22
CA ILE A 19 1.32 6.52 7.20
C ILE A 19 1.17 7.73 8.11
N SER A 20 2.30 8.28 8.53
CA SER A 20 2.29 9.50 9.36
C SER A 20 3.37 10.47 8.96
N GLY A 21 4.14 10.19 7.92
CA GLY A 21 5.26 11.03 7.53
C GLY A 21 5.55 10.94 6.05
N SER A 22 6.82 10.77 5.71
CA SER A 22 7.26 10.85 4.32
C SER A 22 6.77 9.71 3.45
N GLY A 23 6.40 8.58 4.06
CA GLY A 23 5.91 7.45 3.28
C GLY A 23 6.99 6.65 2.59
N THR A 24 8.20 6.62 3.15
CA THR A 24 9.27 5.84 2.52
C THR A 24 8.94 4.35 2.52
N ASN A 25 8.29 3.85 3.58
CA ASN A 25 7.83 2.46 3.59
C ASN A 25 6.76 2.23 2.54
N LEU A 26 5.87 3.19 2.37
CA LEU A 26 4.86 3.10 1.32
C LEU A 26 5.51 3.06 -0.06
N GLN A 27 6.53 3.89 -0.28
CA GLN A 27 7.20 3.89 -1.57
C GLN A 27 7.87 2.54 -1.83
N ALA A 28 8.45 1.92 -0.80
CA ALA A 28 9.06 0.61 -0.95
C ALA A 28 8.02 -0.43 -1.37
N LEU A 29 6.81 -0.36 -0.80
CA LEU A 29 5.74 -1.27 -1.18
C LEU A 29 5.30 -1.04 -2.62
N ILE A 30 5.13 0.22 -3.00
CA ILE A 30 4.75 0.56 -4.37
C ILE A 30 5.79 0.02 -5.35
N ASP A 31 7.08 0.22 -5.03
CA ASP A 31 8.15 -0.22 -5.90
C ASP A 31 8.17 -1.74 -6.02
N ALA A 32 7.94 -2.45 -4.93
CA ALA A 32 7.93 -3.91 -4.95
C ALA A 32 6.76 -4.44 -5.78
N ILE A 33 5.61 -3.79 -5.69
CA ILE A 33 4.44 -4.18 -6.48
C ILE A 33 4.71 -3.92 -7.95
N ASP A 34 5.27 -2.77 -8.27
CA ASP A 34 5.57 -2.43 -9.67
C ASP A 34 6.62 -3.34 -10.27
N ALA A 35 7.57 -3.78 -9.45
CA ALA A 35 8.63 -4.68 -9.92
C ALA A 35 8.15 -6.13 -10.03
N GLY A 36 6.95 -6.43 -9.54
CA GLY A 36 6.42 -7.77 -9.59
C GLY A 36 6.95 -8.69 -8.51
N THR A 37 7.65 -8.16 -7.50
CA THR A 37 8.18 -8.98 -6.41
C THR A 37 7.19 -9.13 -5.27
N LEU A 38 6.12 -8.35 -5.26
CA LEU A 38 5.08 -8.43 -4.25
C LEU A 38 3.73 -8.46 -4.94
N ASN A 39 2.99 -9.55 -4.78
CA ASN A 39 1.67 -9.68 -5.40
C ASN A 39 0.62 -9.09 -4.48
N ALA A 40 0.53 -7.77 -4.47
CA ALA A 40 -0.40 -7.05 -3.62
C ALA A 40 -0.91 -5.81 -4.35
N GLN A 41 -2.04 -5.32 -3.88
CA GLN A 41 -2.62 -4.08 -4.38
C GLN A 41 -2.92 -3.20 -3.19
N ILE A 42 -2.40 -1.98 -3.18
CA ILE A 42 -2.71 -1.02 -2.13
C ILE A 42 -4.01 -0.34 -2.53
N VAL A 43 -5.06 -0.58 -1.76
CA VAL A 43 -6.38 -0.07 -2.09
C VAL A 43 -6.66 1.28 -1.46
N ILE A 44 -5.97 1.61 -0.38
CA ILE A 44 -6.14 2.90 0.27
C ILE A 44 -4.92 3.21 1.12
N VAL A 45 -4.55 4.47 1.17
CA VAL A 45 -3.50 4.97 2.06
C VAL A 45 -4.14 5.98 2.99
N ILE A 46 -3.99 5.75 4.29
CA ILE A 46 -4.59 6.60 5.32
C ILE A 46 -3.47 7.27 6.09
N SER A 47 -3.58 8.58 6.28
CA SER A 47 -2.58 9.33 7.01
C SER A 47 -3.22 10.00 8.23
N SER A 48 -2.48 10.01 9.33
CA SER A 48 -2.87 10.76 10.51
C SER A 48 -2.61 12.25 10.34
N LYS A 49 -1.92 12.65 9.26
CA LYS A 49 -1.59 14.04 9.00
C LYS A 49 -1.93 14.38 7.56
N PRO A 50 -2.75 15.42 7.32
CA PRO A 50 -3.12 15.75 5.95
C PRO A 50 -1.96 16.26 5.11
N GLU A 51 -0.88 16.75 5.75
CA GLU A 51 0.27 17.25 5.02
C GLU A 51 1.35 16.19 4.80
N ALA A 52 1.09 14.95 5.13
CA ALA A 52 2.11 13.90 5.01
C ALA A 52 2.53 13.73 3.54
N LYS A 53 3.84 13.71 3.31
CA LYS A 53 4.35 13.56 1.94
C LYS A 53 4.01 12.22 1.35
N GLY A 54 3.79 11.21 2.18
CA GLY A 54 3.38 9.90 1.70
C GLY A 54 2.07 9.93 0.95
N LEU A 55 1.19 10.89 1.26
CA LEU A 55 -0.07 11.02 0.52
C LEU A 55 0.18 11.40 -0.93
N ILE A 56 1.20 12.24 -1.17
CA ILE A 56 1.56 12.61 -2.53
C ILE A 56 2.07 11.40 -3.29
N ARG A 57 2.87 10.57 -2.63
CA ARG A 57 3.35 9.33 -3.25
C ARG A 57 2.20 8.43 -3.67
N ALA A 58 1.19 8.31 -2.79
CA ALA A 58 0.02 7.48 -3.08
C ALA A 58 -0.78 8.07 -4.24
N GLN A 59 -0.98 9.38 -4.24
CA GLN A 59 -1.73 10.04 -5.31
C GLN A 59 -1.03 9.87 -6.64
N ASN A 60 0.29 10.00 -6.66
CA ASN A 60 1.06 9.81 -7.88
C ASN A 60 0.97 8.39 -8.40
N ALA A 61 0.75 7.43 -7.51
CA ALA A 61 0.59 6.03 -7.88
C ALA A 61 -0.87 5.66 -8.21
N GLY A 62 -1.78 6.63 -8.16
CA GLY A 62 -3.18 6.38 -8.47
C GLY A 62 -3.94 5.69 -7.34
N ILE A 63 -3.47 5.79 -6.12
CA ILE A 63 -4.06 5.12 -4.97
C ILE A 63 -4.96 6.10 -4.22
N GLN A 64 -6.11 5.60 -3.79
CA GLN A 64 -7.04 6.41 -3.00
C GLN A 64 -6.41 6.79 -1.66
N THR A 65 -6.60 8.03 -1.25
CA THR A 65 -6.03 8.52 0.01
C THR A 65 -7.12 9.04 0.92
N LEU A 66 -6.84 8.97 2.22
CA LEU A 66 -7.71 9.52 3.25
C LEU A 66 -6.82 10.06 4.36
N SER A 67 -7.14 11.24 4.85
CA SER A 67 -6.40 11.81 5.97
C SER A 67 -7.37 12.34 7.00
N PHE A 68 -6.91 12.40 8.24
CA PHE A 68 -7.71 12.98 9.31
C PHE A 68 -6.77 13.62 10.33
N ASN A 69 -7.30 14.59 11.05
CA ASN A 69 -6.51 15.28 12.06
C ASN A 69 -6.67 14.62 13.42
#